data_4b0c7c8ff349eb3333edfaf9349bf237
#
_entry.id   4b0c7c8ff349eb3333edfaf9349bf237
#
_cell.length_a   1.000
_cell.length_b   1.000
_cell.length_c   1.000
_cell.angle_alpha   90.00
_cell.angle_beta   90.00
_cell.angle_gamma   90.00
#
_symmetry.space_group_name_H-M   'P 1'
#
loop_
_entity.id
_entity.type
_entity.pdbx_description
1 polymer ?
#
loop_
_entity_poly.entity_id
_entity_poly.type
_entity_poly.pdbx_seq_one_letter_code
_entity_poly.pdbx_strand_id
1 'polypeptide(L)'
;MKFPVLPAVAALIAATCASAHAALTVFTSQSNFLAQLSSAGVDTFDDLARSLVTNPLSRTAGTYSYTASVGPRSDFFPGGSGSDVWLASDNRFDTIQFSNFTSAVRGIGGLFFGSNESGLFTNTPANFTVTATDASGSFAQMLVNPTTTTFLGFVSTGSLTSLTVWVGSQGAGTAGVWPTINNLTVGTVAAVPEPETVALMLAGLAFTGVVARRRRPI
;
A
#
# COMPACT_ATOMS: atom_id res chain seq x y z
N MET A 1 -63.74 27.70 -18.84
CA MET A 1 -62.61 27.88 -17.92
C MET A 1 -61.54 26.90 -18.32
N LYS A 2 -60.40 27.39 -18.91
CA LYS A 2 -59.26 26.55 -19.29
C LYS A 2 -58.24 26.60 -18.17
N PHE A 3 -57.93 25.46 -17.53
CA PHE A 3 -56.88 25.37 -16.56
C PHE A 3 -55.51 25.24 -17.30
N PRO A 4 -54.50 26.04 -16.97
CA PRO A 4 -53.20 25.87 -17.55
C PRO A 4 -52.51 24.63 -16.96
N VAL A 5 -52.11 23.73 -17.83
CA VAL A 5 -51.23 22.59 -17.49
C VAL A 5 -49.83 23.16 -17.28
N LEU A 6 -49.35 23.22 -16.04
CA LEU A 6 -47.93 23.50 -15.75
C LEU A 6 -47.08 22.31 -16.26
N PRO A 7 -46.05 22.59 -17.09
CA PRO A 7 -45.08 21.54 -17.42
C PRO A 7 -44.29 21.19 -16.18
N ALA A 8 -44.35 19.93 -15.80
CA ALA A 8 -43.42 19.37 -14.79
C ALA A 8 -42.02 19.44 -15.37
N VAL A 9 -41.23 20.41 -14.89
CA VAL A 9 -39.79 20.45 -15.13
C VAL A 9 -39.20 19.27 -14.38
N ALA A 10 -38.95 18.19 -15.08
CA ALA A 10 -38.09 17.11 -14.61
C ALA A 10 -36.65 17.66 -14.65
N ALA A 11 -36.20 18.21 -13.55
CA ALA A 11 -34.78 18.50 -13.36
C ALA A 11 -34.03 17.17 -13.34
N LEU A 12 -33.51 16.77 -14.50
CA LEU A 12 -32.55 15.69 -14.63
C LEU A 12 -31.26 16.14 -13.98
N ILE A 13 -31.10 15.82 -12.70
CA ILE A 13 -29.81 15.95 -12.02
C ILE A 13 -28.93 14.88 -12.65
N ALA A 14 -28.15 15.26 -13.65
CA ALA A 14 -27.01 14.49 -14.11
C ALA A 14 -25.98 14.46 -12.94
N ALA A 15 -26.07 13.43 -12.11
CA ALA A 15 -25.03 13.12 -11.18
C ALA A 15 -23.80 12.78 -12.04
N THR A 16 -22.87 13.72 -12.18
CA THR A 16 -21.54 13.44 -12.73
C THR A 16 -20.89 12.49 -11.75
N CYS A 17 -20.88 11.19 -12.09
CA CYS A 17 -20.06 10.20 -11.40
C CYS A 17 -18.61 10.61 -11.60
N ALA A 18 -18.07 11.40 -10.67
CA ALA A 18 -16.65 11.56 -10.57
C ALA A 18 -16.09 10.22 -10.10
N SER A 19 -15.40 9.50 -10.98
CA SER A 19 -14.68 8.30 -10.62
C SER A 19 -13.75 8.65 -9.47
N ALA A 20 -14.00 8.12 -8.28
CA ALA A 20 -13.08 8.26 -7.17
C ALA A 20 -11.80 7.50 -7.55
N HIS A 21 -10.79 8.23 -8.01
CA HIS A 21 -9.47 7.65 -8.20
C HIS A 21 -8.96 7.18 -6.85
N ALA A 22 -8.41 5.97 -6.81
CA ALA A 22 -7.76 5.48 -5.61
C ALA A 22 -6.64 6.46 -5.23
N ALA A 23 -6.66 6.94 -3.98
CA ALA A 23 -5.67 7.86 -3.47
C ALA A 23 -4.71 7.08 -2.56
N LEU A 24 -3.40 7.23 -2.82
CA LEU A 24 -2.33 6.70 -1.98
C LEU A 24 -1.93 7.76 -0.94
N THR A 25 -1.99 7.40 0.33
CA THR A 25 -1.55 8.22 1.46
C THR A 25 -0.30 7.62 2.07
N VAL A 26 0.71 8.45 2.36
CA VAL A 26 1.99 8.06 2.92
C VAL A 26 2.05 8.34 4.41
N PHE A 27 2.66 7.44 5.16
CA PHE A 27 2.88 7.52 6.60
C PHE A 27 4.35 7.26 6.93
N THR A 28 4.96 8.17 7.65
CA THR A 28 6.32 8.03 8.20
C THR A 28 6.31 7.61 9.68
N SER A 29 5.14 7.55 10.30
CA SER A 29 4.92 7.04 11.65
C SER A 29 4.19 5.70 11.59
N GLN A 30 4.81 4.66 12.14
CA GLN A 30 4.22 3.33 12.20
C GLN A 30 2.89 3.31 12.97
N SER A 31 2.81 4.03 14.09
CA SER A 31 1.58 4.10 14.88
C SER A 31 0.44 4.74 14.11
N ASN A 32 0.71 5.83 13.38
CA ASN A 32 -0.30 6.50 12.55
C ASN A 32 -0.74 5.62 11.38
N PHE A 33 0.17 4.87 10.78
CA PHE A 33 -0.13 3.90 9.74
C PHE A 33 -1.03 2.77 10.26
N LEU A 34 -0.65 2.15 11.39
CA LEU A 34 -1.43 1.06 11.99
C LEU A 34 -2.83 1.51 12.40
N ALA A 35 -3.01 2.76 12.83
CA ALA A 35 -4.31 3.32 13.14
C ALA A 35 -5.28 3.43 11.94
N GLN A 36 -4.77 3.34 10.70
CA GLN A 36 -5.59 3.31 9.49
C GLN A 36 -6.07 1.90 9.14
N LEU A 37 -5.46 0.87 9.72
CA LEU A 37 -5.75 -0.51 9.37
C LEU A 37 -6.84 -1.09 10.28
N SER A 38 -7.81 -1.76 9.69
CA SER A 38 -8.83 -2.53 10.41
C SER A 38 -8.33 -3.93 10.79
N SER A 39 -7.38 -4.45 10.02
CA SER A 39 -6.70 -5.72 10.26
C SER A 39 -5.31 -5.64 9.65
N ALA A 40 -4.31 -6.15 10.35
CA ALA A 40 -2.92 -6.18 9.89
C ALA A 40 -2.23 -7.48 10.29
N GLY A 41 -1.27 -7.90 9.48
CA GLY A 41 -0.28 -8.91 9.79
C GLY A 41 1.11 -8.36 9.58
N VAL A 42 2.08 -8.92 10.28
CA VAL A 42 3.49 -8.55 10.18
C VAL A 42 4.29 -9.78 9.79
N ASP A 43 5.19 -9.63 8.83
CA ASP A 43 6.25 -10.58 8.51
C ASP A 43 7.57 -10.01 9.05
N THR A 44 8.13 -10.63 10.06
CA THR A 44 9.38 -10.22 10.70
C THR A 44 10.60 -10.74 9.99
N PHE A 45 10.44 -11.75 9.12
CA PHE A 45 11.50 -12.50 8.43
C PHE A 45 12.43 -13.29 9.36
N ASP A 46 12.19 -13.35 10.67
CA ASP A 46 13.04 -13.99 11.68
C ASP A 46 13.16 -15.51 11.51
N ASP A 47 12.27 -16.11 10.73
CA ASP A 47 12.31 -17.54 10.38
C ASP A 47 13.26 -17.85 9.21
N LEU A 48 13.80 -16.83 8.54
CA LEU A 48 14.72 -17.03 7.43
C LEU A 48 16.16 -17.32 7.92
N ALA A 49 16.81 -18.27 7.26
CA ALA A 49 18.23 -18.49 7.45
C ALA A 49 19.04 -17.37 6.78
N ARG A 50 20.14 -16.95 7.42
CA ARG A 50 21.09 -15.98 6.85
C ARG A 50 22.00 -16.64 5.81
N SER A 51 21.38 -17.10 4.72
CA SER A 51 22.01 -17.75 3.59
C SER A 51 21.15 -17.46 2.36
N LEU A 52 21.64 -17.80 1.16
CA LEU A 52 20.85 -17.60 -0.06
C LEU A 52 19.49 -18.30 0.03
N VAL A 53 18.44 -17.55 -0.29
CA VAL A 53 17.04 -17.98 -0.36
C VAL A 53 16.54 -17.73 -1.76
N THR A 54 16.03 -18.78 -2.38
CA THR A 54 15.61 -18.79 -3.80
C THR A 54 14.52 -17.76 -4.08
N ASN A 55 14.69 -17.05 -5.18
CA ASN A 55 13.72 -16.12 -5.77
C ASN A 55 12.81 -16.85 -6.79
N PRO A 56 11.49 -16.66 -6.84
CA PRO A 56 10.70 -15.86 -5.89
C PRO A 56 10.41 -16.57 -4.57
N LEU A 57 10.17 -15.80 -3.53
CA LEU A 57 9.88 -16.28 -2.18
C LEU A 57 8.42 -16.04 -1.82
N SER A 58 7.67 -17.13 -1.54
CA SER A 58 6.31 -17.05 -1.01
C SER A 58 6.34 -16.82 0.51
N ARG A 59 5.60 -15.82 0.98
CA ARG A 59 5.60 -15.39 2.39
C ARG A 59 4.20 -15.13 2.90
N THR A 60 4.12 -15.00 4.23
CA THR A 60 2.88 -14.58 4.92
C THR A 60 3.18 -13.51 5.97
N ALA A 61 2.30 -12.52 6.04
CA ALA A 61 2.22 -11.54 7.11
C ALA A 61 0.88 -11.75 7.84
N GLY A 62 0.89 -12.49 8.93
CA GLY A 62 -0.34 -12.96 9.57
C GLY A 62 -1.20 -13.81 8.63
N THR A 63 -2.42 -13.36 8.32
CA THR A 63 -3.35 -14.04 7.39
C THR A 63 -3.15 -13.65 5.91
N TYR A 64 -2.25 -12.72 5.61
CA TYR A 64 -2.01 -12.20 4.27
C TYR A 64 -0.82 -12.94 3.63
N SER A 65 -1.06 -13.65 2.53
CA SER A 65 0.04 -14.22 1.72
C SER A 65 0.44 -13.27 0.62
N TYR A 66 1.71 -13.31 0.26
CA TYR A 66 2.28 -12.51 -0.81
C TYR A 66 3.52 -13.19 -1.41
N THR A 67 4.02 -12.64 -2.51
CA THR A 67 5.27 -13.06 -3.14
C THR A 67 6.28 -11.92 -3.03
N ALA A 68 7.45 -12.22 -2.48
CA ALA A 68 8.63 -11.38 -2.60
C ALA A 68 9.45 -11.83 -3.81
N SER A 69 9.96 -10.89 -4.60
CA SER A 69 10.83 -11.15 -5.75
C SER A 69 11.93 -10.09 -5.86
N VAL A 70 13.03 -10.49 -6.50
CA VAL A 70 14.15 -9.62 -6.86
C VAL A 70 14.44 -9.74 -8.36
N GLY A 71 15.52 -9.20 -8.85
CA GLY A 71 15.92 -9.30 -10.26
C GLY A 71 15.95 -10.75 -10.78
N PRO A 72 15.86 -10.95 -12.10
CA PRO A 72 15.60 -12.26 -12.72
C PRO A 72 16.77 -13.27 -12.58
N ARG A 73 17.92 -12.85 -12.11
CA ARG A 73 19.13 -13.66 -11.91
C ARG A 73 19.71 -13.52 -10.51
N SER A 74 18.92 -13.04 -9.58
CA SER A 74 19.33 -12.79 -8.21
C SER A 74 18.43 -13.56 -7.26
N ASP A 75 18.96 -13.84 -6.09
CA ASP A 75 18.27 -14.47 -4.98
C ASP A 75 18.17 -13.48 -3.81
N PHE A 76 17.54 -13.90 -2.73
CA PHE A 76 17.56 -13.15 -1.48
C PHE A 76 18.76 -13.58 -0.64
N PHE A 77 19.33 -12.63 0.09
CA PHE A 77 20.33 -12.88 1.14
C PHE A 77 19.86 -12.21 2.43
N PRO A 78 19.05 -12.91 3.26
CA PRO A 78 18.60 -12.38 4.53
C PRO A 78 19.78 -11.99 5.41
N GLY A 79 19.77 -10.75 5.87
CA GLY A 79 20.75 -10.22 6.83
C GLY A 79 20.22 -10.26 8.25
N GLY A 80 20.92 -9.66 9.18
CA GLY A 80 20.42 -9.57 10.54
C GLY A 80 21.44 -9.33 11.63
N SER A 81 20.96 -9.07 12.85
CA SER A 81 21.75 -8.93 14.06
C SER A 81 21.08 -9.66 15.22
N GLY A 82 21.81 -10.53 15.90
CA GLY A 82 21.21 -11.38 16.94
C GLY A 82 20.13 -12.30 16.38
N SER A 83 18.93 -12.26 16.94
CA SER A 83 17.74 -12.98 16.46
C SER A 83 16.91 -12.19 15.45
N ASP A 84 17.19 -10.91 15.24
CA ASP A 84 16.48 -10.04 14.31
C ASP A 84 17.02 -10.26 12.89
N VAL A 85 16.17 -10.77 12.00
CA VAL A 85 16.49 -11.06 10.61
C VAL A 85 15.67 -10.15 9.71
N TRP A 86 16.26 -9.68 8.64
CA TRP A 86 15.63 -8.83 7.64
C TRP A 86 15.85 -9.35 6.24
N LEU A 87 14.94 -9.03 5.35
CA LEU A 87 15.02 -9.43 3.95
C LEU A 87 15.88 -8.45 3.17
N ALA A 88 16.90 -8.95 2.49
CA ALA A 88 17.72 -8.20 1.54
C ALA A 88 17.91 -9.00 0.25
N SER A 89 18.23 -8.32 -0.86
CA SER A 89 18.68 -8.99 -2.09
C SER A 89 20.15 -9.40 -1.97
N ASP A 90 20.58 -10.39 -2.74
CA ASP A 90 21.99 -10.74 -2.91
C ASP A 90 22.73 -9.77 -3.83
N ASN A 91 21.99 -8.94 -4.59
CA ASN A 91 22.52 -7.98 -5.54
C ASN A 91 22.04 -6.55 -5.20
N ARG A 92 22.97 -5.67 -4.88
CA ARG A 92 22.70 -4.28 -4.47
C ARG A 92 22.02 -3.41 -5.53
N PHE A 93 22.05 -3.82 -6.78
CA PHE A 93 21.43 -3.07 -7.90
C PHE A 93 19.99 -3.49 -8.17
N ASP A 94 19.52 -4.54 -7.53
CA ASP A 94 18.18 -5.04 -7.75
C ASP A 94 17.12 -4.27 -6.96
N THR A 95 15.90 -4.40 -7.45
CA THR A 95 14.69 -3.94 -6.76
C THR A 95 14.06 -5.14 -6.06
N ILE A 96 13.77 -5.03 -4.77
CA ILE A 96 12.88 -5.97 -4.08
C ILE A 96 11.45 -5.57 -4.41
N GLN A 97 10.63 -6.54 -4.80
CA GLN A 97 9.20 -6.35 -5.07
C GLN A 97 8.36 -7.30 -4.23
N PHE A 98 7.31 -6.77 -3.62
CA PHE A 98 6.24 -7.50 -2.95
C PHE A 98 4.97 -7.38 -3.78
N SER A 99 4.34 -8.52 -4.11
CA SER A 99 3.18 -8.58 -5.00
C SER A 99 2.34 -9.84 -4.73
N ASN A 100 1.32 -10.08 -5.55
CA ASN A 100 0.46 -11.28 -5.47
C ASN A 100 -0.19 -11.45 -4.08
N PHE A 101 -0.69 -10.37 -3.51
CA PHE A 101 -1.39 -10.41 -2.23
C PHE A 101 -2.70 -11.20 -2.35
N THR A 102 -2.96 -12.11 -1.39
CA THR A 102 -4.13 -13.03 -1.43
C THR A 102 -5.46 -12.40 -1.06
N SER A 103 -5.48 -11.17 -0.58
CA SER A 103 -6.70 -10.44 -0.25
C SER A 103 -6.57 -8.98 -0.68
N ALA A 104 -7.66 -8.25 -0.61
CA ALA A 104 -7.70 -6.82 -0.94
C ALA A 104 -6.87 -6.00 0.06
N VAL A 105 -5.55 -6.15 -0.03
CA VAL A 105 -4.59 -5.37 0.75
C VAL A 105 -4.70 -3.92 0.35
N ARG A 106 -4.89 -3.04 1.34
CA ARG A 106 -4.98 -1.59 1.14
C ARG A 106 -3.93 -0.81 1.92
N GLY A 107 -3.24 -1.48 2.86
CA GLY A 107 -2.13 -0.90 3.60
C GLY A 107 -0.90 -1.80 3.53
N ILE A 108 0.26 -1.21 3.25
CA ILE A 108 1.55 -1.90 3.26
C ILE A 108 2.63 -0.94 3.77
N GLY A 109 3.51 -1.44 4.64
CA GLY A 109 4.60 -0.64 5.19
C GLY A 109 5.62 -1.52 5.88
N GLY A 110 6.74 -0.92 6.30
CA GLY A 110 7.82 -1.64 6.97
C GLY A 110 8.95 -0.71 7.37
N LEU A 111 10.01 -1.30 7.88
CA LEU A 111 11.27 -0.61 8.17
C LEU A 111 12.21 -0.78 6.98
N PHE A 112 12.62 0.33 6.37
CA PHE A 112 13.46 0.34 5.17
C PHE A 112 14.82 0.95 5.49
N PHE A 113 15.89 0.24 5.13
CA PHE A 113 17.26 0.68 5.39
C PHE A 113 18.27 -0.04 4.48
N GLY A 114 19.56 0.26 4.65
CA GLY A 114 20.62 -0.38 3.90
C GLY A 114 21.37 -1.42 4.72
N SER A 115 21.71 -2.55 4.10
CA SER A 115 22.69 -3.48 4.60
C SER A 115 23.98 -3.46 3.75
N ASN A 116 25.06 -3.99 4.30
CA ASN A 116 26.31 -4.23 3.59
C ASN A 116 26.34 -5.65 2.99
N GLU A 117 27.44 -6.00 2.34
CA GLU A 117 27.65 -7.31 1.72
C GLU A 117 27.56 -8.51 2.69
N SER A 118 27.78 -8.26 3.99
CA SER A 118 27.64 -9.29 5.03
C SER A 118 26.23 -9.36 5.62
N GLY A 119 25.26 -8.62 5.06
CA GLY A 119 23.89 -8.55 5.54
C GLY A 119 23.72 -7.76 6.83
N LEU A 120 24.71 -7.00 7.28
CA LEU A 120 24.64 -6.15 8.48
C LEU A 120 24.20 -4.73 8.08
N PHE A 121 23.51 -4.05 9.01
CA PHE A 121 23.15 -2.64 8.80
C PHE A 121 24.40 -1.79 8.47
N THR A 122 24.24 -0.85 7.54
CA THR A 122 25.29 0.08 7.17
C THR A 122 24.84 1.53 7.25
N ASN A 123 25.71 2.40 7.73
CA ASN A 123 25.53 3.86 7.68
C ASN A 123 26.07 4.49 6.39
N THR A 124 26.44 3.68 5.38
CA THR A 124 26.85 4.22 4.07
C THR A 124 25.72 5.05 3.50
N PRO A 125 25.96 6.34 3.17
CA PRO A 125 24.92 7.21 2.65
C PRO A 125 24.29 6.66 1.35
N ALA A 126 22.98 6.53 1.35
CA ALA A 126 22.22 6.08 0.18
C ALA A 126 20.79 6.61 0.22
N ASN A 127 20.23 6.82 -0.97
CA ASN A 127 18.81 7.17 -1.14
C ASN A 127 18.04 5.94 -1.57
N PHE A 128 16.92 5.69 -0.90
CA PHE A 128 16.01 4.61 -1.20
C PHE A 128 14.76 5.17 -1.87
N THR A 129 14.29 4.52 -2.89
CA THR A 129 12.97 4.78 -3.45
C THR A 129 12.07 3.60 -3.11
N VAL A 130 11.00 3.89 -2.39
CA VAL A 130 9.94 2.92 -2.08
C VAL A 130 8.70 3.35 -2.86
N THR A 131 8.18 2.44 -3.69
CA THR A 131 7.03 2.72 -4.56
C THR A 131 5.90 1.76 -4.25
N ALA A 132 4.72 2.29 -3.93
CA ALA A 132 3.49 1.54 -3.83
C ALA A 132 2.66 1.74 -5.11
N THR A 133 2.02 0.66 -5.57
CA THR A 133 1.18 0.66 -6.78
C THR A 133 -0.20 0.10 -6.47
N ASP A 134 -1.23 0.75 -6.98
CA ASP A 134 -2.61 0.26 -7.00
C ASP A 134 -3.20 0.35 -8.42
N ALA A 135 -4.49 0.11 -8.57
CA ALA A 135 -5.16 0.15 -9.88
C ALA A 135 -5.19 1.56 -10.51
N SER A 136 -4.97 2.63 -9.72
CA SER A 136 -4.99 4.02 -10.20
C SER A 136 -3.61 4.54 -10.59
N GLY A 137 -2.56 3.85 -10.18
CA GLY A 137 -1.19 4.24 -10.50
C GLY A 137 -0.18 3.92 -9.40
N SER A 138 0.97 4.54 -9.49
CA SER A 138 2.08 4.33 -8.56
C SER A 138 2.45 5.62 -7.85
N PHE A 139 2.81 5.52 -6.58
CA PHE A 139 3.35 6.62 -5.80
C PHE A 139 4.71 6.22 -5.21
N ALA A 140 5.72 7.04 -5.48
CA ALA A 140 7.09 6.81 -5.02
C ALA A 140 7.47 7.81 -3.92
N GLN A 141 8.07 7.31 -2.85
CA GLN A 141 8.63 8.11 -1.76
C GLN A 141 10.12 7.84 -1.63
N MET A 142 10.91 8.90 -1.59
CA MET A 142 12.35 8.81 -1.34
C MET A 142 12.63 8.89 0.16
N LEU A 143 13.49 8.01 0.63
CA LEU A 143 14.09 8.01 1.96
C LEU A 143 15.59 8.35 1.82
N VAL A 144 16.04 9.34 2.56
CA VAL A 144 17.44 9.77 2.55
C VAL A 144 18.16 9.21 3.77
N ASN A 145 19.21 8.43 3.54
CA ASN A 145 20.03 7.79 4.60
C ASN A 145 19.18 7.08 5.67
N PRO A 146 18.26 6.17 5.28
CA PRO A 146 17.39 5.53 6.25
C PRO A 146 18.17 4.59 7.18
N THR A 147 17.66 4.44 8.41
CA THR A 147 18.21 3.58 9.47
C THR A 147 17.26 2.42 9.76
N THR A 148 17.69 1.48 10.60
CA THR A 148 16.87 0.32 11.01
C THR A 148 15.54 0.69 11.68
N THR A 149 15.35 1.96 12.06
CA THR A 149 14.10 2.48 12.63
C THR A 149 13.29 3.33 11.66
N THR A 150 13.76 3.50 10.42
CA THR A 150 13.06 4.33 9.43
C THR A 150 11.85 3.59 8.90
N PHE A 151 10.67 4.03 9.32
CA PHE A 151 9.38 3.48 8.88
C PHE A 151 8.83 4.25 7.69
N LEU A 152 8.24 3.51 6.74
CA LEU A 152 7.39 4.05 5.69
C LEU A 152 6.20 3.12 5.45
N GLY A 153 5.01 3.70 5.32
CA GLY A 153 3.79 2.97 5.02
C GLY A 153 2.93 3.70 4.01
N PHE A 154 2.16 2.94 3.26
CA PHE A 154 1.21 3.41 2.26
C PHE A 154 -0.17 2.85 2.55
N VAL A 155 -1.17 3.69 2.46
CA VAL A 155 -2.59 3.29 2.52
C VAL A 155 -3.26 3.78 1.25
N SER A 156 -3.97 2.88 0.58
CA SER A 156 -4.77 3.17 -0.61
C SER A 156 -6.25 3.00 -0.34
N THR A 157 -7.08 3.81 -0.99
CA THR A 157 -8.53 3.59 -1.04
C THR A 157 -8.91 2.42 -1.95
N GLY A 158 -8.00 2.00 -2.87
CA GLY A 158 -8.09 0.79 -3.69
C GLY A 158 -7.22 -0.35 -3.18
N SER A 159 -7.24 -1.49 -3.88
CA SER A 159 -6.35 -2.61 -3.57
C SER A 159 -4.94 -2.33 -4.09
N LEU A 160 -3.94 -2.49 -3.22
CA LEU A 160 -2.53 -2.44 -3.60
C LEU A 160 -2.16 -3.68 -4.40
N THR A 161 -1.40 -3.49 -5.47
CA THR A 161 -0.92 -4.55 -6.35
C THR A 161 0.55 -4.87 -6.13
N SER A 162 1.36 -3.87 -5.73
CA SER A 162 2.77 -4.09 -5.40
C SER A 162 3.35 -3.01 -4.48
N LEU A 163 4.44 -3.38 -3.82
CA LEU A 163 5.40 -2.48 -3.20
C LEU A 163 6.79 -2.83 -3.73
N THR A 164 7.57 -1.82 -4.12
CA THR A 164 8.96 -2.01 -4.55
C THR A 164 9.91 -1.18 -3.71
N VAL A 165 11.12 -1.71 -3.50
CA VAL A 165 12.21 -1.06 -2.78
C VAL A 165 13.46 -1.11 -3.63
N TRP A 166 14.03 0.06 -3.90
CA TRP A 166 15.23 0.20 -4.70
C TRP A 166 16.20 1.20 -4.05
N VAL A 167 17.47 0.90 -4.11
CA VAL A 167 18.53 1.84 -3.71
C VAL A 167 18.98 2.58 -4.96
N GLY A 168 19.09 3.90 -4.86
CA GLY A 168 19.50 4.77 -5.97
C GLY A 168 20.83 4.34 -6.59
N SER A 169 21.18 4.97 -7.69
CA SER A 169 22.39 4.65 -8.46
C SER A 169 23.62 4.60 -7.57
N GLN A 170 24.31 3.48 -7.57
CA GLN A 170 25.53 3.23 -6.81
C GLN A 170 26.70 3.12 -7.79
N GLY A 171 27.79 3.85 -7.52
CA GLY A 171 29.00 3.78 -8.34
C GLY A 171 29.69 2.44 -8.22
N ALA A 172 30.36 1.98 -9.29
CA ALA A 172 31.27 0.87 -9.22
C ALA A 172 32.46 1.22 -8.29
N GLY A 173 32.86 0.30 -7.41
CA GLY A 173 33.98 0.49 -6.47
C GLY A 173 33.66 1.26 -5.20
N THR A 174 32.41 1.73 -5.00
CA THR A 174 31.96 2.27 -3.71
C THR A 174 31.52 1.14 -2.77
N ALA A 175 31.54 1.40 -1.45
CA ALA A 175 30.91 0.49 -0.50
C ALA A 175 29.44 0.30 -0.89
N GLY A 176 29.04 -0.95 -1.16
CA GLY A 176 27.67 -1.27 -1.60
C GLY A 176 26.65 -1.08 -0.49
N VAL A 177 25.43 -0.71 -0.90
CA VAL A 177 24.27 -0.65 -0.03
C VAL A 177 23.18 -1.52 -0.66
N TRP A 178 22.78 -2.57 0.03
CA TRP A 178 21.72 -3.48 -0.41
C TRP A 178 20.37 -3.02 0.07
N PRO A 179 19.33 -3.02 -0.79
CA PRO A 179 17.97 -2.74 -0.36
C PRO A 179 17.54 -3.76 0.69
N THR A 180 17.04 -3.27 1.81
CA THR A 180 16.69 -4.10 2.95
C THR A 180 15.36 -3.64 3.54
N ILE A 181 14.54 -4.61 3.94
CA ILE A 181 13.29 -4.39 4.64
C ILE A 181 13.17 -5.30 5.85
N ASN A 182 12.61 -4.77 6.94
CA ASN A 182 12.22 -5.52 8.11
C ASN A 182 10.79 -5.19 8.55
N ASN A 183 10.15 -6.13 9.25
CA ASN A 183 8.80 -5.97 9.81
C ASN A 183 7.77 -5.51 8.76
N LEU A 184 7.71 -6.22 7.60
CA LEU A 184 6.74 -5.92 6.57
C LEU A 184 5.32 -6.10 7.12
N THR A 185 4.61 -5.00 7.22
CA THR A 185 3.21 -4.97 7.66
C THR A 185 2.29 -4.87 6.46
N VAL A 186 1.31 -5.77 6.40
CA VAL A 186 0.30 -5.84 5.33
C VAL A 186 -1.07 -5.84 5.98
N GLY A 187 -2.02 -5.08 5.42
CA GLY A 187 -3.34 -4.99 6.05
C GLY A 187 -4.46 -4.48 5.16
N THR A 188 -5.67 -4.54 5.71
CA THR A 188 -6.89 -3.97 5.13
C THR A 188 -7.29 -2.72 5.91
N VAL A 189 -7.99 -1.80 5.25
CA VAL A 189 -8.65 -0.66 5.89
C VAL A 189 -10.16 -0.90 5.97
N ALA A 190 -10.83 -0.27 6.91
CA ALA A 190 -12.28 -0.31 6.96
C ALA A 190 -12.86 0.22 5.63
N ALA A 191 -13.91 -0.41 5.13
CA ALA A 191 -14.60 0.07 3.95
C ALA A 191 -15.19 1.46 4.27
N VAL A 192 -14.70 2.49 3.59
CA VAL A 192 -15.33 3.81 3.62
C VAL A 192 -16.51 3.74 2.65
N PRO A 193 -17.76 4.01 3.09
CA PRO A 193 -18.90 4.09 2.17
C PRO A 193 -18.58 5.09 1.06
N GLU A 194 -18.64 4.64 -0.20
CA GLU A 194 -18.36 5.52 -1.32
C GLU A 194 -19.33 6.72 -1.31
N PRO A 195 -18.85 7.95 -1.60
CA PRO A 195 -19.71 9.14 -1.64
C PRO A 195 -20.95 8.95 -2.52
N GLU A 196 -20.82 8.14 -3.59
CA GLU A 196 -21.92 7.78 -4.48
C GLU A 196 -23.00 6.96 -3.78
N THR A 197 -22.62 6.02 -2.92
CA THR A 197 -23.58 5.20 -2.13
C THR A 197 -24.36 6.09 -1.17
N VAL A 198 -23.69 7.04 -0.52
CA VAL A 198 -24.33 8.01 0.38
C VAL A 198 -25.26 8.95 -0.43
N ALA A 199 -24.80 9.42 -1.59
CA ALA A 199 -25.60 10.28 -2.46
C ALA A 199 -26.85 9.56 -3.00
N LEU A 200 -26.71 8.30 -3.43
CA LEU A 200 -27.84 7.47 -3.88
C LEU A 200 -28.83 7.18 -2.74
N MET A 201 -28.34 6.91 -1.53
CA MET A 201 -29.16 6.71 -0.34
C MET A 201 -29.95 7.98 -0.01
N LEU A 202 -29.30 9.16 -0.02
CA LEU A 202 -29.95 10.43 0.20
C LEU A 202 -30.97 10.77 -0.91
N ALA A 203 -30.63 10.51 -2.17
CA ALA A 203 -31.55 10.69 -3.30
C ALA A 203 -32.78 9.77 -3.19
N GLY A 204 -32.57 8.50 -2.81
CA GLY A 204 -33.65 7.55 -2.54
C GLY A 204 -34.57 7.99 -1.41
N LEU A 205 -34.01 8.47 -0.32
CA LEU A 205 -34.78 9.03 0.81
C LEU A 205 -35.57 10.29 0.43
N ALA A 206 -34.97 11.19 -0.35
CA ALA A 206 -35.65 12.38 -0.86
C ALA A 206 -36.81 11.99 -1.78
N PHE A 207 -36.62 11.03 -2.67
CA PHE A 207 -37.66 10.56 -3.58
C PHE A 207 -38.86 9.92 -2.83
N THR A 208 -38.57 9.06 -1.84
CA THR A 208 -39.60 8.44 -1.01
C THR A 208 -40.35 9.48 -0.18
N GLY A 209 -39.67 10.50 0.34
CA GLY A 209 -40.30 11.64 1.05
C GLY A 209 -41.27 12.43 0.18
N VAL A 210 -40.90 12.71 -1.07
CA VAL A 210 -41.78 13.39 -2.04
C VAL A 210 -43.01 12.56 -2.38
N VAL A 211 -42.86 11.27 -2.59
CA VAL A 211 -43.98 10.34 -2.88
C VAL A 211 -44.95 10.22 -1.70
N ALA A 212 -44.40 10.11 -0.47
CA ALA A 212 -45.20 10.04 0.75
C ALA A 212 -46.01 11.31 1.00
N ARG A 213 -45.43 12.50 0.70
CA ARG A 213 -46.12 13.78 0.83
C ARG A 213 -47.28 13.92 -0.16
N ARG A 214 -47.17 13.37 -1.37
CA ARG A 214 -48.25 13.40 -2.39
C ARG A 214 -49.43 12.47 -2.05
N ARG A 215 -49.24 11.48 -1.17
CA ARG A 215 -50.29 10.50 -0.81
C ARG A 215 -51.08 10.91 0.46
N ARG A 216 -50.81 12.06 1.08
CA ARG A 216 -51.65 12.55 2.19
C ARG A 216 -52.94 13.10 1.62
N PRO A 217 -54.12 12.45 1.83
CA PRO A 217 -55.41 13.03 1.47
C PRO A 217 -55.67 14.24 2.39
N ILE A 218 -56.29 15.26 1.81
CA ILE A 218 -56.78 16.44 2.51
C ILE A 218 -58.02 16.03 3.32
#